data_0cbe6746036756d081577c625883b8eb
#
_entry.id   0cbe6746036756d081577c625883b8eb
#
_cell.length_a   1.000
_cell.length_b   1.000
_cell.length_c   1.000
_cell.angle_alpha   90.00
_cell.angle_beta   90.00
_cell.angle_gamma   90.00
#
_symmetry.space_group_name_H-M   'P 1'
#
loop_
_entity.id
_entity.type
_entity.pdbx_description
1 polymer ?
#
loop_
_entity_poly.entity_id
_entity_poly.type
_entity_poly.pdbx_seq_one_letter_code
_entity_poly.pdbx_strand_id
1 'polypeptide(L)'
;MDFPERVAGAISACDIALIKRPLELSTDGHRTTGSPNLLTRPKILPVSSFPPIRRALISVSDKSGLVDFAKGLVSLGVEIYSTGGTRKHLLDNGVTAHEVASYTGFPEVMDGRVKTLHPKIFGGILARRNREDDLASLRSHGILEFDLVVVNLYPFETTVQKPDTVLTEAIEQIDIGGPSLLRAAAKNHEFVSVASQPNQYATILAEMKTHGGTSDSLRLQLAFDCFGETARYDATIADYLCRTILSNETFNPRGDEPSHSGLASIAMPQSITIPMKLQSGLRYGENPHQSAALYRLPGNSKATLTDAKQLNGKELSYNNLLDLDNALSIVRCFAKPSAVVMKHNNPCGGASAHKLSFACRKALAGDPQSAFGGVLGFNAMVDLETAEELCQPGLFIEAIVAPDFSPEAISLLQTKPKWRENVRLMKTGPLGTQPIELCYRFISGGVLVQQSDNQPPTSLNWKTVTDVAVAEELWDDIAFGWEMVRHVKSNAIILARDAALVGVGAGQMSRVDSVELAIEKAADRSHGSILASDAFFPFADSIERASKAGIIAIIQPGGSRKDDEVIAACNAHRIPMIFTGQRHFKH
;
A
#
# COMPACT_ATOMS: atom_id res chain seq x y z
N MET A 1 6.83 -3.59 -47.63
CA MET A 1 7.85 -2.62 -47.13
C MET A 1 8.49 -3.22 -45.93
N ASP A 2 9.67 -3.77 -46.17
CA ASP A 2 10.46 -4.53 -45.20
C ASP A 2 11.09 -3.59 -44.20
N PHE A 3 11.05 -3.97 -42.91
CA PHE A 3 11.93 -3.46 -41.87
C PHE A 3 12.80 -4.60 -41.36
N PRO A 4 14.12 -4.42 -41.26
CA PRO A 4 15.04 -5.50 -40.93
C PRO A 4 15.12 -5.80 -39.44
N GLU A 5 15.18 -7.08 -39.12
CA GLU A 5 15.69 -7.64 -37.86
C GLU A 5 17.14 -7.27 -37.62
N ARG A 6 17.45 -6.89 -36.39
CA ARG A 6 18.64 -7.05 -35.55
C ARG A 6 18.68 -5.91 -34.54
N VAL A 7 18.62 -6.20 -33.25
CA VAL A 7 19.74 -6.43 -32.37
C VAL A 7 19.23 -7.02 -31.05
N ALA A 8 19.50 -8.30 -30.82
CA ALA A 8 19.53 -8.88 -29.49
C ALA A 8 20.91 -8.59 -28.89
N GLY A 9 20.94 -7.77 -27.86
CA GLY A 9 22.15 -7.49 -27.09
C GLY A 9 21.79 -7.47 -25.60
N ALA A 10 22.24 -8.49 -24.89
CA ALA A 10 22.13 -8.60 -23.45
C ALA A 10 22.74 -7.37 -22.76
N ILE A 11 21.98 -6.71 -21.91
CA ILE A 11 22.50 -5.74 -20.94
C ILE A 11 22.67 -6.49 -19.62
N SER A 12 23.92 -6.86 -19.36
CA SER A 12 24.43 -7.34 -18.08
C SER A 12 24.80 -6.14 -17.23
N ALA A 13 24.44 -6.24 -15.94
CA ALA A 13 25.00 -5.55 -14.77
C ALA A 13 25.30 -4.04 -14.88
N CYS A 14 24.67 -3.31 -14.00
CA CYS A 14 24.91 -1.91 -13.67
C CYS A 14 26.41 -1.66 -13.35
N ASP A 15 27.13 -1.02 -14.27
CA ASP A 15 28.43 -0.39 -14.02
C ASP A 15 28.20 0.97 -13.33
N ILE A 16 28.40 1.01 -12.03
CA ILE A 16 28.54 2.28 -11.30
C ILE A 16 29.96 2.77 -11.50
N ALA A 17 30.14 3.67 -12.47
CA ALA A 17 31.41 4.37 -12.68
C ALA A 17 31.65 5.38 -11.55
N LEU A 18 32.61 5.09 -10.69
CA LEU A 18 33.18 6.02 -9.71
C LEU A 18 33.93 7.13 -10.46
N ILE A 19 33.40 8.35 -10.39
CA ILE A 19 34.08 9.55 -10.87
C ILE A 19 35.22 9.88 -9.89
N LYS A 20 36.45 9.50 -10.24
CA LYS A 20 37.67 10.01 -9.60
C LYS A 20 38.01 11.34 -10.27
N ARG A 21 37.85 12.45 -9.57
CA ARG A 21 38.50 13.71 -9.91
C ARG A 21 39.81 13.83 -9.11
N PRO A 22 40.97 14.10 -9.72
CA PRO A 22 42.17 14.47 -8.98
C PRO A 22 42.06 15.92 -8.50
N LEU A 23 42.33 16.14 -7.21
CA LEU A 23 42.56 17.47 -6.64
C LEU A 23 44.00 17.86 -6.95
N GLU A 24 44.20 18.84 -7.81
CA GLU A 24 45.48 19.52 -7.96
C GLU A 24 45.73 20.42 -6.74
N LEU A 25 46.80 20.16 -6.04
CA LEU A 25 47.31 20.99 -4.95
C LEU A 25 48.25 22.07 -5.55
N SER A 26 47.82 23.32 -5.45
CA SER A 26 48.65 24.50 -5.67
C SER A 26 49.71 24.60 -4.55
N THR A 27 50.96 24.65 -4.93
CA THR A 27 52.09 24.93 -4.03
C THR A 27 52.36 26.42 -4.00
N ASP A 28 51.99 27.08 -2.90
CA ASP A 28 52.66 28.36 -2.55
C ASP A 28 53.03 28.34 -1.07
N GLY A 29 54.31 28.56 -0.87
CA GLY A 29 54.98 28.42 0.40
C GLY A 29 54.89 29.66 1.28
N HIS A 30 54.59 29.43 2.58
CA HIS A 30 55.11 30.27 3.66
C HIS A 30 55.48 29.39 4.85
N ARG A 31 56.79 29.35 5.13
CA ARG A 31 57.37 28.74 6.34
C ARG A 31 56.97 29.56 7.57
N THR A 32 56.25 28.95 8.49
CA THR A 32 56.22 29.35 9.90
C THR A 32 56.60 28.13 10.74
N THR A 33 57.73 28.28 11.47
CA THR A 33 58.29 27.32 12.39
C THR A 33 57.45 27.24 13.67
N GLY A 34 56.72 26.14 13.85
CA GLY A 34 56.06 25.76 15.07
C GLY A 34 55.72 24.28 14.96
N SER A 35 56.45 23.42 15.68
CA SER A 35 56.16 21.98 15.74
C SER A 35 54.80 21.74 16.38
N PRO A 36 53.80 21.25 15.66
CA PRO A 36 52.64 20.66 16.28
C PRO A 36 52.94 19.19 16.55
N ASN A 37 52.61 18.72 17.76
CA ASN A 37 52.54 17.32 18.11
C ASN A 37 51.96 16.52 16.94
N LEU A 38 52.77 15.69 16.31
CA LEU A 38 52.35 14.68 15.36
C LEU A 38 51.46 13.70 16.13
N LEU A 39 50.14 13.95 16.12
CA LEU A 39 49.16 12.91 16.34
C LEU A 39 49.45 11.83 15.30
N THR A 40 50.10 10.76 15.72
CA THR A 40 50.37 9.59 14.88
C THR A 40 49.05 9.14 14.27
N ARG A 41 48.93 9.24 12.94
CA ARG A 41 47.74 8.69 12.25
C ARG A 41 47.59 7.23 12.66
N PRO A 42 46.40 6.80 13.10
CA PRO A 42 46.21 5.41 13.51
C PRO A 42 46.61 4.49 12.34
N LYS A 43 47.40 3.46 12.67
CA LYS A 43 47.83 2.45 11.71
C LYS A 43 46.60 1.68 11.23
N ILE A 44 46.26 1.82 9.93
CA ILE A 44 45.14 1.08 9.31
C ILE A 44 45.68 -0.28 8.88
N LEU A 45 45.08 -1.35 9.39
CA LEU A 45 45.38 -2.73 9.02
C LEU A 45 44.54 -3.14 7.80
N PRO A 46 45.05 -4.03 6.93
CA PRO A 46 44.25 -4.54 5.81
C PRO A 46 43.05 -5.35 6.30
N VAL A 47 41.90 -5.17 5.69
CA VAL A 47 40.70 -5.93 5.95
C VAL A 47 40.59 -7.09 4.99
N SER A 48 40.23 -8.27 5.49
CA SER A 48 39.95 -9.42 4.62
C SER A 48 38.67 -9.20 3.84
N SER A 49 38.60 -9.60 2.58
CA SER A 49 37.37 -9.61 1.79
C SER A 49 36.29 -10.55 2.37
N PHE A 50 36.72 -11.55 3.13
CA PHE A 50 35.84 -12.49 3.86
C PHE A 50 36.32 -12.59 5.31
N PRO A 51 36.01 -11.61 6.19
CA PRO A 51 36.40 -11.69 7.59
C PRO A 51 35.75 -12.91 8.24
N PRO A 52 36.52 -13.70 9.01
CA PRO A 52 36.01 -14.92 9.62
C PRO A 52 34.97 -14.61 10.70
N ILE A 53 33.89 -15.38 10.72
CA ILE A 53 32.86 -15.29 11.75
C ILE A 53 33.22 -16.29 12.85
N ARG A 54 33.62 -15.79 14.02
CA ARG A 54 34.02 -16.57 15.21
C ARG A 54 32.94 -16.55 16.28
N ARG A 55 32.25 -15.42 16.44
CA ARG A 55 31.22 -15.24 17.47
C ARG A 55 29.97 -14.60 16.88
N ALA A 56 28.84 -15.21 17.22
CA ALA A 56 27.52 -14.72 16.86
C ALA A 56 26.74 -14.30 18.12
N LEU A 57 26.13 -13.12 18.08
CA LEU A 57 25.13 -12.68 19.04
C LEU A 57 23.74 -12.92 18.46
N ILE A 58 22.92 -13.76 19.10
CA ILE A 58 21.60 -14.17 18.60
C ILE A 58 20.51 -13.81 19.61
N SER A 59 19.57 -12.97 19.20
CA SER A 59 18.40 -12.59 19.99
C SER A 59 17.21 -12.37 19.05
N VAL A 60 16.33 -13.36 18.92
CA VAL A 60 15.24 -13.35 17.95
C VAL A 60 13.88 -13.58 18.60
N SER A 61 12.86 -12.86 18.12
CA SER A 61 11.45 -13.09 18.44
C SER A 61 10.90 -14.23 17.61
N ASP A 62 10.98 -14.13 16.27
CA ASP A 62 10.67 -15.21 15.33
C ASP A 62 11.83 -16.22 15.27
N LYS A 63 11.53 -17.48 15.63
CA LYS A 63 12.50 -18.58 15.69
C LYS A 63 12.49 -19.47 14.45
N SER A 64 11.82 -19.07 13.39
CA SER A 64 11.74 -19.81 12.12
C SER A 64 13.13 -20.04 11.53
N GLY A 65 13.48 -21.31 11.29
CA GLY A 65 14.78 -21.71 10.71
C GLY A 65 16.00 -21.48 11.61
N LEU A 66 15.81 -20.95 12.85
CA LEU A 66 16.90 -20.61 13.75
C LEU A 66 17.76 -21.80 14.15
N VAL A 67 17.13 -22.95 14.47
CA VAL A 67 17.84 -24.13 14.95
C VAL A 67 18.81 -24.67 13.91
N ASP A 68 18.37 -24.79 12.66
CA ASP A 68 19.21 -25.29 11.57
C ASP A 68 20.34 -24.31 11.24
N PHE A 69 20.04 -23.01 11.28
CA PHE A 69 21.03 -21.96 11.13
C PHE A 69 22.11 -22.03 12.23
N ALA A 70 21.70 -22.11 13.50
CA ALA A 70 22.61 -22.17 14.63
C ALA A 70 23.45 -23.45 14.63
N LYS A 71 22.86 -24.62 14.29
CA LYS A 71 23.64 -25.88 14.08
C LYS A 71 24.67 -25.72 12.98
N GLY A 72 24.31 -25.03 11.89
CA GLY A 72 25.23 -24.70 10.81
C GLY A 72 26.40 -23.83 11.29
N LEU A 73 26.13 -22.79 12.09
CA LEU A 73 27.17 -21.94 12.69
C LEU A 73 28.11 -22.73 13.59
N VAL A 74 27.56 -23.53 14.52
CA VAL A 74 28.36 -24.37 15.43
C VAL A 74 29.23 -25.36 14.68
N SER A 75 28.72 -25.97 13.61
CA SER A 75 29.50 -26.89 12.76
C SER A 75 30.68 -26.21 12.06
N LEU A 76 30.63 -24.89 11.90
CA LEU A 76 31.70 -24.06 11.35
C LEU A 76 32.60 -23.45 12.46
N GLY A 77 32.43 -23.85 13.72
CA GLY A 77 33.24 -23.41 14.86
C GLY A 77 32.84 -22.06 15.44
N VAL A 78 31.63 -21.57 15.18
CA VAL A 78 31.14 -20.30 15.70
C VAL A 78 30.63 -20.45 17.14
N GLU A 79 31.11 -19.61 18.06
CA GLU A 79 30.58 -19.48 19.41
C GLU A 79 29.29 -18.63 19.38
N ILE A 80 28.22 -19.15 20.00
CA ILE A 80 26.94 -18.46 20.04
C ILE A 80 26.72 -17.84 21.42
N TYR A 81 26.40 -16.54 21.45
CA TYR A 81 25.95 -15.80 22.63
C TYR A 81 24.47 -15.44 22.46
N SER A 82 23.66 -15.67 23.50
CA SER A 82 22.21 -15.44 23.42
C SER A 82 21.59 -15.06 24.76
N THR A 83 20.38 -14.53 24.72
CA THR A 83 19.61 -14.08 25.88
C THR A 83 18.30 -14.81 26.04
N GLY A 84 17.77 -14.91 27.25
CA GLY A 84 16.39 -15.28 27.58
C GLY A 84 15.81 -16.44 26.80
N GLY A 85 14.63 -16.22 26.21
CA GLY A 85 13.87 -17.24 25.48
C GLY A 85 14.56 -17.76 24.22
N THR A 86 15.42 -16.98 23.55
CA THR A 86 16.20 -17.46 22.39
C THR A 86 17.25 -18.48 22.82
N ARG A 87 18.00 -18.21 23.91
CA ARG A 87 18.97 -19.12 24.46
C ARG A 87 18.32 -20.42 24.89
N LYS A 88 17.20 -20.34 25.62
CA LYS A 88 16.44 -21.54 26.05
C LYS A 88 16.05 -22.38 24.83
N HIS A 89 15.48 -21.77 23.80
CA HIS A 89 15.08 -22.49 22.59
C HIS A 89 16.25 -23.19 21.89
N LEU A 90 17.42 -22.55 21.82
CA LEU A 90 18.64 -23.18 21.25
C LEU A 90 19.09 -24.38 22.07
N LEU A 91 19.18 -24.24 23.41
CA LEU A 91 19.57 -25.33 24.33
C LEU A 91 18.60 -26.51 24.26
N ASP A 92 17.29 -26.25 24.27
CA ASP A 92 16.23 -27.28 24.18
C ASP A 92 16.33 -28.09 22.86
N ASN A 93 16.96 -27.52 21.82
CA ASN A 93 17.20 -28.18 20.51
C ASN A 93 18.66 -28.66 20.31
N GLY A 94 19.44 -28.76 21.41
CA GLY A 94 20.78 -29.31 21.41
C GLY A 94 21.87 -28.39 20.83
N VAL A 95 21.62 -27.08 20.77
CA VAL A 95 22.61 -26.08 20.33
C VAL A 95 23.19 -25.37 21.55
N THR A 96 24.51 -25.48 21.74
CA THR A 96 25.20 -24.77 22.83
C THR A 96 25.20 -23.27 22.58
N ALA A 97 24.80 -22.49 23.60
CA ALA A 97 24.80 -21.02 23.54
C ALA A 97 25.21 -20.45 24.91
N HIS A 98 26.20 -19.57 24.90
CA HIS A 98 26.65 -18.82 26.06
C HIS A 98 25.62 -17.77 26.45
N GLU A 99 25.51 -17.55 27.77
CA GLU A 99 24.60 -16.53 28.28
C GLU A 99 25.25 -15.15 28.24
N VAL A 100 24.54 -14.16 27.70
CA VAL A 100 25.00 -12.76 27.62
C VAL A 100 25.22 -12.19 29.04
N ALA A 101 24.32 -12.46 29.98
CA ALA A 101 24.44 -11.99 31.36
C ALA A 101 25.73 -12.50 32.04
N SER A 102 26.10 -13.76 31.84
CA SER A 102 27.34 -14.34 32.37
C SER A 102 28.59 -13.67 31.75
N TYR A 103 28.54 -13.31 30.45
CA TYR A 103 29.64 -12.60 29.79
C TYR A 103 29.75 -11.14 30.23
N THR A 104 28.64 -10.43 30.34
CA THR A 104 28.65 -9.00 30.71
C THR A 104 28.91 -8.81 32.21
N GLY A 105 28.53 -9.79 33.03
CA GLY A 105 28.49 -9.68 34.48
C GLY A 105 27.31 -8.85 34.99
N PHE A 106 26.34 -8.53 34.12
CA PHE A 106 25.15 -7.76 34.45
C PHE A 106 23.88 -8.58 34.20
N PRO A 107 22.98 -8.73 35.19
CA PRO A 107 21.77 -9.53 35.05
C PRO A 107 20.77 -8.84 34.10
N GLU A 108 19.85 -9.63 33.57
CA GLU A 108 18.66 -9.13 32.92
C GLU A 108 17.74 -8.47 33.95
N VAL A 109 17.34 -7.21 33.74
CA VAL A 109 16.53 -6.43 34.69
C VAL A 109 15.30 -5.81 33.99
N MET A 110 14.33 -5.33 34.82
CA MET A 110 13.11 -4.67 34.34
C MET A 110 12.34 -5.56 33.35
N ASP A 111 12.08 -6.81 33.75
CA ASP A 111 11.36 -7.80 32.94
C ASP A 111 11.94 -7.98 31.51
N GLY A 112 13.26 -7.84 31.39
CA GLY A 112 13.97 -8.02 30.12
C GLY A 112 14.06 -6.78 29.22
N ARG A 113 13.59 -5.62 29.68
CA ARG A 113 13.78 -4.37 28.95
C ARG A 113 15.25 -3.99 28.79
N VAL A 114 16.10 -4.37 29.76
CA VAL A 114 17.55 -4.17 29.71
C VAL A 114 18.25 -5.51 29.85
N LYS A 115 18.78 -6.02 28.74
CA LYS A 115 19.51 -7.30 28.68
C LYS A 115 20.74 -7.28 27.79
N THR A 116 20.73 -6.49 26.71
CA THR A 116 21.83 -6.38 25.74
C THR A 116 22.42 -4.98 25.62
N LEU A 117 21.82 -3.99 26.29
CA LEU A 117 22.30 -2.60 26.31
C LEU A 117 23.50 -2.46 27.26
N HIS A 118 24.65 -3.00 26.88
CA HIS A 118 25.84 -3.03 27.67
C HIS A 118 27.09 -2.67 26.86
N PRO A 119 28.05 -1.89 27.40
CA PRO A 119 29.28 -1.50 26.70
C PRO A 119 30.10 -2.67 26.13
N LYS A 120 30.15 -3.81 26.83
CA LYS A 120 30.84 -5.00 26.31
C LYS A 120 30.20 -5.55 25.02
N ILE A 121 28.87 -5.48 24.92
CA ILE A 121 28.14 -5.93 23.72
C ILE A 121 28.38 -4.94 22.58
N PHE A 122 28.06 -3.66 22.79
CA PHE A 122 28.19 -2.65 21.75
C PHE A 122 29.64 -2.36 21.35
N GLY A 123 30.60 -2.43 22.29
CA GLY A 123 32.02 -2.32 21.98
C GLY A 123 32.48 -3.46 21.07
N GLY A 124 32.05 -4.71 21.35
CA GLY A 124 32.38 -5.87 20.52
C GLY A 124 31.79 -5.83 19.12
N ILE A 125 30.62 -5.16 18.94
CA ILE A 125 29.99 -4.96 17.64
C ILE A 125 30.60 -3.77 16.88
N LEU A 126 30.84 -2.63 17.55
CA LEU A 126 31.20 -1.35 16.91
C LEU A 126 32.69 -1.14 16.69
N ALA A 127 33.56 -1.95 17.27
CA ALA A 127 35.01 -1.79 17.13
C ALA A 127 35.44 -1.93 15.65
N ARG A 128 36.23 -0.97 15.20
CA ARG A 128 36.88 -0.98 13.86
C ARG A 128 38.10 -1.86 13.93
N ARG A 129 38.04 -3.04 13.34
CA ARG A 129 39.08 -4.08 13.47
C ARG A 129 40.36 -3.81 12.69
N ASN A 130 40.33 -2.78 11.85
CA ASN A 130 41.49 -2.27 11.16
C ASN A 130 42.22 -1.14 11.94
N ARG A 131 41.76 -0.83 13.18
CA ARG A 131 42.37 0.22 14.02
C ARG A 131 42.91 -0.36 15.33
N GLU A 132 44.23 -0.18 15.53
CA GLU A 132 44.92 -0.70 16.71
C GLU A 132 44.42 -0.08 18.04
N ASP A 133 44.02 1.19 18.04
CA ASP A 133 43.46 1.87 19.20
C ASP A 133 42.13 1.27 19.64
N ASP A 134 41.23 0.89 18.69
CA ASP A 134 40.00 0.20 19.00
C ASP A 134 40.29 -1.22 19.56
N LEU A 135 41.18 -1.98 18.93
CA LEU A 135 41.59 -3.31 19.39
C LEU A 135 42.27 -3.28 20.76
N ALA A 136 43.08 -2.28 21.05
CA ALA A 136 43.68 -2.08 22.37
C ALA A 136 42.60 -1.82 23.44
N SER A 137 41.60 -1.02 23.10
CA SER A 137 40.44 -0.77 23.95
C SER A 137 39.64 -2.04 24.25
N LEU A 138 39.40 -2.89 23.24
CA LEU A 138 38.74 -4.18 23.46
C LEU A 138 39.53 -5.06 24.45
N ARG A 139 40.87 -5.16 24.24
CA ARG A 139 41.73 -5.95 25.13
C ARG A 139 41.76 -5.42 26.54
N SER A 140 41.91 -4.10 26.71
CA SER A 140 42.01 -3.49 28.08
C SER A 140 40.73 -3.64 28.90
N HIS A 141 39.57 -3.74 28.26
CA HIS A 141 38.27 -3.87 28.93
C HIS A 141 37.70 -5.30 28.87
N GLY A 142 38.44 -6.27 28.35
CA GLY A 142 37.98 -7.67 28.26
C GLY A 142 36.74 -7.81 27.35
N ILE A 143 36.69 -7.06 26.27
CA ILE A 143 35.58 -7.05 25.34
C ILE A 143 35.81 -8.04 24.19
N LEU A 144 34.87 -8.96 23.98
CA LEU A 144 34.88 -9.91 22.87
C LEU A 144 34.33 -9.26 21.60
N GLU A 145 34.96 -9.58 20.48
CA GLU A 145 34.43 -9.21 19.15
C GLU A 145 33.23 -10.08 18.78
N PHE A 146 32.17 -9.47 18.25
CA PHE A 146 31.05 -10.15 17.64
C PHE A 146 31.09 -9.95 16.13
N ASP A 147 31.11 -11.03 15.37
CA ASP A 147 31.28 -11.02 13.91
C ASP A 147 29.95 -11.16 13.18
N LEU A 148 28.94 -11.70 13.86
CA LEU A 148 27.59 -11.88 13.37
C LEU A 148 26.59 -11.47 14.44
N VAL A 149 25.63 -10.63 14.06
CA VAL A 149 24.48 -10.24 14.88
C VAL A 149 23.20 -10.73 14.21
N VAL A 150 22.44 -11.54 14.92
CA VAL A 150 21.17 -12.13 14.42
C VAL A 150 20.04 -11.67 15.33
N VAL A 151 19.24 -10.75 14.84
CA VAL A 151 18.17 -10.14 15.62
C VAL A 151 16.97 -9.91 14.70
N ASN A 152 15.79 -10.36 15.10
CA ASN A 152 14.55 -9.87 14.54
C ASN A 152 13.70 -9.23 15.64
N LEU A 153 12.93 -8.22 15.26
CA LEU A 153 12.23 -7.35 16.19
C LEU A 153 10.97 -8.00 16.76
N TYR A 154 10.46 -7.47 17.84
CA TYR A 154 9.17 -7.88 18.40
C TYR A 154 8.05 -7.60 17.41
N PRO A 155 6.97 -8.43 17.40
CA PRO A 155 5.93 -8.36 16.41
C PRO A 155 4.93 -7.22 16.69
N PHE A 156 5.41 -5.98 16.80
CA PHE A 156 4.60 -4.79 17.08
C PHE A 156 3.43 -4.66 16.11
N GLU A 157 3.71 -4.78 14.80
CA GLU A 157 2.71 -4.70 13.74
C GLU A 157 1.58 -5.73 13.95
N THR A 158 1.92 -6.98 14.25
CA THR A 158 0.94 -8.04 14.49
C THR A 158 0.14 -7.81 15.77
N THR A 159 0.75 -7.20 16.77
CA THR A 159 0.07 -6.90 18.05
C THR A 159 -0.97 -5.80 17.86
N VAL A 160 -0.60 -4.67 17.24
CA VAL A 160 -1.52 -3.53 17.03
C VAL A 160 -2.62 -3.81 16.00
N GLN A 161 -2.51 -4.92 15.26
CA GLN A 161 -3.54 -5.40 14.35
C GLN A 161 -4.70 -6.12 15.05
N LYS A 162 -4.54 -6.55 16.28
CA LYS A 162 -5.63 -7.18 17.03
C LYS A 162 -6.65 -6.12 17.45
N PRO A 163 -7.96 -6.37 17.27
CA PRO A 163 -9.00 -5.37 17.53
C PRO A 163 -9.02 -4.83 18.97
N ASP A 164 -8.65 -5.68 19.94
CA ASP A 164 -8.76 -5.38 21.36
C ASP A 164 -7.44 -4.94 22.00
N THR A 165 -6.40 -4.65 21.21
CA THR A 165 -5.10 -4.21 21.74
C THR A 165 -5.21 -2.83 22.37
N VAL A 166 -4.89 -2.74 23.65
CA VAL A 166 -4.84 -1.46 24.38
C VAL A 166 -3.47 -0.80 24.23
N LEU A 167 -3.42 0.53 24.35
CA LEU A 167 -2.19 1.32 24.17
C LEU A 167 -1.02 0.82 25.03
N THR A 168 -1.28 0.45 26.29
CA THR A 168 -0.25 -0.07 27.20
C THR A 168 0.36 -1.37 26.72
N GLU A 169 -0.43 -2.27 26.15
CA GLU A 169 0.06 -3.52 25.55
C GLU A 169 0.89 -3.25 24.29
N ALA A 170 0.46 -2.32 23.46
CA ALA A 170 1.21 -1.91 22.27
C ALA A 170 2.58 -1.32 22.67
N ILE A 171 2.64 -0.46 23.69
CA ILE A 171 3.90 0.14 24.17
C ILE A 171 4.87 -0.95 24.66
N GLU A 172 4.41 -1.99 25.35
CA GLU A 172 5.28 -3.09 25.82
C GLU A 172 5.88 -3.91 24.65
N GLN A 173 5.31 -3.85 23.46
CA GLN A 173 5.85 -4.50 22.27
C GLN A 173 6.85 -3.63 21.48
N ILE A 174 7.17 -2.41 21.98
CA ILE A 174 8.22 -1.59 21.38
C ILE A 174 9.59 -2.12 21.81
N ASP A 175 10.31 -2.70 20.84
CA ASP A 175 11.66 -3.23 21.06
C ASP A 175 12.70 -2.10 21.03
N ILE A 176 13.46 -1.95 22.12
CA ILE A 176 14.55 -0.98 22.22
C ILE A 176 15.91 -1.65 21.93
N GLY A 177 16.14 -2.82 22.49
CA GLY A 177 17.41 -3.53 22.40
C GLY A 177 17.69 -4.06 21.00
N GLY A 178 16.69 -4.64 20.36
CA GLY A 178 16.78 -5.21 19.00
C GLY A 178 17.21 -4.19 17.95
N PRO A 179 16.49 -3.08 17.77
CA PRO A 179 16.89 -2.03 16.83
C PRO A 179 18.27 -1.45 17.13
N SER A 180 18.63 -1.31 18.41
CA SER A 180 19.96 -0.82 18.79
C SER A 180 21.08 -1.74 18.35
N LEU A 181 20.93 -3.06 18.54
CA LEU A 181 21.91 -4.08 18.09
C LEU A 181 22.01 -4.12 16.56
N LEU A 182 20.87 -4.12 15.89
CA LEU A 182 20.78 -4.13 14.43
C LEU A 182 21.50 -2.92 13.84
N ARG A 183 21.21 -1.73 14.32
CA ARG A 183 21.85 -0.48 13.84
C ARG A 183 23.33 -0.43 14.11
N ALA A 184 23.78 -0.95 15.26
CA ALA A 184 25.21 -1.04 15.59
C ALA A 184 25.96 -1.97 14.61
N ALA A 185 25.43 -3.16 14.37
CA ALA A 185 25.99 -4.13 13.44
C ALA A 185 26.00 -3.63 11.99
N ALA A 186 24.86 -3.08 11.52
CA ALA A 186 24.75 -2.50 10.19
C ALA A 186 25.71 -1.32 9.96
N LYS A 187 25.89 -0.45 10.97
CA LYS A 187 26.88 0.63 10.90
C LYS A 187 28.30 0.11 10.73
N ASN A 188 28.62 -1.03 11.33
CA ASN A 188 29.96 -1.64 11.30
C ASN A 188 30.05 -2.80 10.28
N HIS A 189 29.27 -2.76 9.20
CA HIS A 189 29.17 -3.83 8.20
C HIS A 189 30.51 -4.17 7.51
N GLU A 190 31.49 -3.29 7.55
CA GLU A 190 32.85 -3.59 7.08
C GLU A 190 33.42 -4.84 7.79
N PHE A 191 33.05 -5.06 9.05
CA PHE A 191 33.59 -6.12 9.91
C PHE A 191 32.54 -7.10 10.43
N VAL A 192 31.27 -6.72 10.46
CA VAL A 192 30.18 -7.45 11.11
C VAL A 192 29.07 -7.76 10.13
N SER A 193 28.66 -9.01 10.09
CA SER A 193 27.45 -9.42 9.39
C SER A 193 26.21 -9.21 10.26
N VAL A 194 25.10 -8.77 9.69
CA VAL A 194 23.84 -8.60 10.38
C VAL A 194 22.73 -9.39 9.69
N ALA A 195 21.99 -10.20 10.42
CA ALA A 195 20.76 -10.85 9.92
C ALA A 195 19.57 -10.31 10.70
N SER A 196 18.67 -9.62 10.00
CA SER A 196 17.42 -9.06 10.54
C SER A 196 16.20 -9.91 10.27
N GLN A 197 16.30 -10.91 9.36
CA GLN A 197 15.19 -11.76 8.93
C GLN A 197 15.65 -13.21 8.68
N PRO A 198 14.77 -14.23 8.92
CA PRO A 198 15.11 -15.64 8.75
C PRO A 198 15.51 -16.03 7.32
N ASN A 199 14.98 -15.37 6.29
CA ASN A 199 15.29 -15.66 4.89
C ASN A 199 16.76 -15.36 4.50
N GLN A 200 17.51 -14.63 5.33
CA GLN A 200 18.93 -14.30 5.14
C GLN A 200 19.87 -15.40 5.60
N TYR A 201 19.38 -16.35 6.45
CA TYR A 201 20.21 -17.37 7.08
C TYR A 201 20.91 -18.29 6.08
N ALA A 202 20.19 -18.75 5.06
CA ALA A 202 20.74 -19.67 4.07
C ALA A 202 21.89 -19.06 3.27
N THR A 203 21.78 -17.79 2.89
CA THR A 203 22.80 -17.07 2.13
C THR A 203 24.06 -16.85 2.96
N ILE A 204 23.92 -16.46 4.23
CA ILE A 204 25.05 -16.30 5.16
C ILE A 204 25.80 -17.62 5.34
N LEU A 205 25.09 -18.73 5.62
CA LEU A 205 25.72 -20.04 5.76
C LEU A 205 26.40 -20.54 4.49
N ALA A 206 25.84 -20.25 3.30
CA ALA A 206 26.43 -20.65 2.03
C ALA A 206 27.79 -19.97 1.81
N GLU A 207 27.89 -18.66 2.03
CA GLU A 207 29.18 -17.95 1.92
C GLU A 207 30.20 -18.39 3.00
N MET A 208 29.74 -18.56 4.24
CA MET A 208 30.61 -19.06 5.32
C MET A 208 31.20 -20.45 5.04
N LYS A 209 30.39 -21.37 4.49
CA LYS A 209 30.88 -22.71 4.08
C LYS A 209 31.91 -22.65 2.97
N THR A 210 31.77 -21.72 2.05
CA THR A 210 32.63 -21.59 0.88
C THR A 210 33.91 -20.82 1.18
N HIS A 211 33.81 -19.74 1.98
CA HIS A 211 34.88 -18.76 2.16
C HIS A 211 35.32 -18.56 3.63
N GLY A 212 34.68 -19.20 4.59
CA GLY A 212 34.94 -19.03 6.03
C GLY A 212 34.38 -17.73 6.63
N GLY A 213 33.75 -16.90 5.83
CA GLY A 213 33.18 -15.60 6.21
C GLY A 213 32.18 -15.10 5.15
N THR A 214 31.74 -13.86 5.28
CA THR A 214 30.82 -13.21 4.35
C THR A 214 31.54 -12.17 3.49
N SER A 215 31.10 -12.00 2.24
CA SER A 215 31.65 -11.01 1.31
C SER A 215 31.26 -9.58 1.70
N ASP A 216 32.05 -8.58 1.26
CA ASP A 216 31.72 -7.15 1.44
C ASP A 216 30.36 -6.80 0.85
N SER A 217 30.05 -7.34 -0.35
CA SER A 217 28.78 -7.11 -1.02
C SER A 217 27.59 -7.66 -0.24
N LEU A 218 27.72 -8.87 0.32
CA LEU A 218 26.67 -9.44 1.17
C LEU A 218 26.49 -8.63 2.46
N ARG A 219 27.58 -8.26 3.14
CA ARG A 219 27.47 -7.44 4.37
C ARG A 219 26.84 -6.08 4.12
N LEU A 220 27.18 -5.42 3.01
CA LEU A 220 26.55 -4.16 2.61
C LEU A 220 25.06 -4.34 2.31
N GLN A 221 24.67 -5.42 1.61
CA GLN A 221 23.26 -5.73 1.34
C GLN A 221 22.49 -6.02 2.64
N LEU A 222 23.06 -6.81 3.54
CA LEU A 222 22.46 -7.10 4.85
C LEU A 222 22.31 -5.83 5.71
N ALA A 223 23.29 -4.91 5.64
CA ALA A 223 23.21 -3.62 6.34
C ALA A 223 22.10 -2.73 5.75
N PHE A 224 21.98 -2.68 4.44
CA PHE A 224 20.87 -1.99 3.75
C PHE A 224 19.51 -2.53 4.18
N ASP A 225 19.32 -3.85 4.13
CA ASP A 225 18.08 -4.52 4.55
C ASP A 225 17.77 -4.23 6.01
N CYS A 226 18.79 -4.26 6.87
CA CYS A 226 18.70 -3.99 8.29
C CYS A 226 18.22 -2.56 8.59
N PHE A 227 18.80 -1.54 7.93
CA PHE A 227 18.33 -0.16 8.10
C PHE A 227 16.93 0.03 7.55
N GLY A 228 16.58 -0.64 6.45
CA GLY A 228 15.22 -0.66 5.93
C GLY A 228 14.22 -1.24 6.93
N GLU A 229 14.57 -2.35 7.59
CA GLU A 229 13.72 -3.00 8.58
C GLU A 229 13.52 -2.12 9.84
N THR A 230 14.59 -1.50 10.37
CA THR A 230 14.47 -0.61 11.54
C THR A 230 13.68 0.66 11.21
N ALA A 231 13.88 1.24 10.02
CA ALA A 231 13.10 2.40 9.57
C ALA A 231 11.60 2.06 9.44
N ARG A 232 11.27 0.90 8.85
CA ARG A 232 9.89 0.42 8.75
C ARG A 232 9.26 0.18 10.11
N TYR A 233 10.00 -0.40 11.03
CA TYR A 233 9.57 -0.65 12.41
C TYR A 233 9.22 0.64 13.13
N ASP A 234 10.11 1.62 13.12
CA ASP A 234 9.90 2.93 13.75
C ASP A 234 8.74 3.69 13.09
N ALA A 235 8.61 3.61 11.76
CA ALA A 235 7.50 4.20 11.03
C ALA A 235 6.14 3.59 11.43
N THR A 236 6.08 2.27 11.64
CA THR A 236 4.86 1.59 12.08
C THR A 236 4.44 2.01 13.49
N ILE A 237 5.42 2.19 14.39
CA ILE A 237 5.17 2.72 15.74
C ILE A 237 4.65 4.16 15.67
N ALA A 238 5.31 5.01 14.88
CA ALA A 238 4.92 6.42 14.72
C ALA A 238 3.50 6.55 14.14
N ASP A 239 3.14 5.75 13.14
CA ASP A 239 1.80 5.72 12.56
C ASP A 239 0.73 5.29 13.59
N TYR A 240 0.99 4.23 14.35
CA TYR A 240 0.09 3.77 15.41
C TYR A 240 -0.15 4.85 16.48
N LEU A 241 0.92 5.48 16.97
CA LEU A 241 0.82 6.54 17.97
C LEU A 241 0.10 7.78 17.41
N CYS A 242 0.35 8.13 16.15
CA CYS A 242 -0.34 9.22 15.48
C CYS A 242 -1.86 8.96 15.42
N ARG A 243 -2.29 7.77 15.00
CA ARG A 243 -3.71 7.39 14.97
C ARG A 243 -4.34 7.40 16.36
N THR A 244 -3.60 6.96 17.38
CA THR A 244 -4.06 6.98 18.78
C THR A 244 -4.27 8.41 19.29
N ILE A 245 -3.38 9.33 18.94
CA ILE A 245 -3.53 10.76 19.28
C ILE A 245 -4.75 11.36 18.57
N LEU A 246 -4.92 11.06 17.27
CA LEU A 246 -6.03 11.61 16.47
C LEU A 246 -7.40 11.05 16.86
N SER A 247 -7.46 9.81 17.38
CA SER A 247 -8.71 9.21 17.89
C SER A 247 -9.16 9.75 19.24
N ASN A 248 -8.26 10.35 20.01
CA ASN A 248 -8.57 11.02 21.26
C ASN A 248 -9.01 12.47 20.97
N GLU A 249 -10.30 12.75 20.94
CA GLU A 249 -10.95 14.04 20.57
C GLU A 249 -10.42 15.29 21.31
N THR A 250 -9.49 15.14 22.23
CA THR A 250 -8.94 16.23 23.07
C THR A 250 -7.67 16.88 22.49
N PHE A 251 -7.09 16.36 21.39
CA PHE A 251 -5.85 16.89 20.85
C PHE A 251 -6.08 17.88 19.72
N ASN A 252 -6.13 19.18 20.04
CA ASN A 252 -6.10 20.27 19.07
C ASN A 252 -4.75 21.02 19.19
N PRO A 253 -3.73 20.69 18.39
CA PRO A 253 -2.38 21.27 18.53
C PRO A 253 -2.29 22.74 18.14
N ARG A 254 -3.34 23.36 17.53
CA ARG A 254 -3.33 24.76 17.05
C ARG A 254 -4.33 25.68 17.72
N GLY A 255 -5.26 25.18 18.53
CA GLY A 255 -6.23 26.02 19.22
C GLY A 255 -7.21 26.78 18.30
N ASP A 256 -7.28 26.39 17.02
CA ASP A 256 -8.20 27.02 16.07
C ASP A 256 -9.64 26.55 16.31
N GLU A 257 -10.59 27.47 16.19
CA GLU A 257 -12.02 27.18 16.32
C GLU A 257 -12.46 26.07 15.36
N PRO A 258 -13.35 25.12 15.75
CA PRO A 258 -13.83 24.09 14.87
C PRO A 258 -14.52 24.72 13.65
N SER A 259 -14.07 24.35 12.46
CA SER A 259 -14.68 24.82 11.21
C SER A 259 -16.16 24.46 11.18
N HIS A 260 -16.99 25.36 10.67
CA HIS A 260 -18.47 25.30 10.64
C HIS A 260 -19.07 24.10 9.87
N SER A 261 -18.27 23.10 9.46
CA SER A 261 -18.72 21.99 8.62
C SER A 261 -19.16 20.73 9.36
N GLY A 262 -19.10 20.68 10.70
CA GLY A 262 -19.57 19.53 11.47
C GLY A 262 -18.83 18.20 11.23
N LEU A 263 -17.81 18.19 10.37
CA LEU A 263 -16.95 17.03 10.08
C LEU A 263 -15.74 17.10 11.01
N ALA A 264 -15.47 16.03 11.74
CA ALA A 264 -14.23 15.89 12.50
C ALA A 264 -13.03 16.09 11.56
N SER A 265 -12.37 17.26 11.66
CA SER A 265 -11.16 17.54 10.90
C SER A 265 -10.06 16.65 11.44
N ILE A 266 -9.58 15.68 10.66
CA ILE A 266 -8.36 14.97 11.01
C ILE A 266 -7.22 15.98 10.93
N ALA A 267 -6.57 16.26 12.07
CA ALA A 267 -5.39 17.10 12.09
C ALA A 267 -4.28 16.43 11.27
N MET A 268 -3.75 17.13 10.27
CA MET A 268 -2.62 16.61 9.49
C MET A 268 -1.35 16.63 10.35
N PRO A 269 -0.60 15.50 10.46
CA PRO A 269 0.60 15.44 11.26
C PRO A 269 1.72 16.30 10.66
N GLN A 270 2.65 16.79 11.49
CA GLN A 270 3.79 17.60 11.03
C GLN A 270 4.75 16.83 10.11
N SER A 271 4.83 15.53 10.26
CA SER A 271 5.62 14.64 9.41
C SER A 271 4.86 13.34 9.14
N ILE A 272 5.04 12.80 7.94
CA ILE A 272 4.43 11.53 7.52
C ILE A 272 5.56 10.59 7.08
N THR A 273 5.56 9.39 7.62
CA THR A 273 6.40 8.29 7.15
C THR A 273 5.50 7.17 6.68
N ILE A 274 5.66 6.75 5.43
CA ILE A 274 4.83 5.69 4.84
C ILE A 274 5.69 4.42 4.75
N PRO A 275 5.54 3.48 5.69
CA PRO A 275 6.28 2.23 5.65
C PRO A 275 5.67 1.32 4.59
N MET A 276 6.41 1.06 3.51
CA MET A 276 5.99 0.18 2.43
C MET A 276 6.93 -1.00 2.30
N LYS A 277 6.38 -2.22 2.16
CA LYS A 277 7.16 -3.43 1.89
C LYS A 277 6.90 -3.92 0.48
N LEU A 278 7.96 -4.20 -0.28
CA LEU A 278 7.83 -4.81 -1.60
C LEU A 278 7.08 -6.14 -1.51
N GLN A 279 5.98 -6.26 -2.24
CA GLN A 279 5.18 -7.48 -2.32
C GLN A 279 5.54 -8.28 -3.57
N SER A 280 5.58 -7.63 -4.73
CA SER A 280 5.97 -8.27 -5.98
C SER A 280 6.45 -7.25 -7.01
N GLY A 281 7.35 -7.68 -7.91
CA GLY A 281 7.59 -6.97 -9.15
C GLY A 281 6.37 -7.11 -10.07
N LEU A 282 6.10 -6.12 -10.90
CA LEU A 282 5.11 -6.17 -11.97
C LEU A 282 5.83 -6.22 -13.32
N ARG A 283 5.17 -6.82 -14.30
CA ARG A 283 5.77 -6.98 -15.63
C ARG A 283 6.19 -5.63 -16.26
N TYR A 284 5.38 -4.58 -16.06
CA TYR A 284 5.63 -3.19 -16.44
C TYR A 284 4.59 -2.28 -15.74
N GLY A 285 4.76 -0.96 -15.82
CA GLY A 285 3.84 0.04 -15.30
C GLY A 285 2.61 0.24 -16.19
N GLU A 286 2.12 1.48 -16.28
CA GLU A 286 1.04 1.81 -17.23
C GLU A 286 1.45 1.48 -18.66
N ASN A 287 2.72 1.68 -19.00
CA ASN A 287 3.28 1.45 -20.32
C ASN A 287 4.44 0.42 -20.27
N PRO A 288 4.67 -0.32 -21.38
CA PRO A 288 5.67 -1.40 -21.41
C PRO A 288 7.11 -0.99 -21.10
N HIS A 289 7.47 0.27 -21.30
CA HIS A 289 8.82 0.80 -21.02
C HIS A 289 9.03 1.22 -19.55
N GLN A 290 8.00 1.19 -18.72
CA GLN A 290 8.05 1.61 -17.32
C GLN A 290 8.21 0.39 -16.40
N SER A 291 9.27 0.37 -15.59
CA SER A 291 9.41 -0.61 -14.51
C SER A 291 8.39 -0.33 -13.41
N ALA A 292 7.82 -1.38 -12.84
CA ALA A 292 6.83 -1.25 -11.78
C ALA A 292 6.89 -2.37 -10.75
N ALA A 293 6.39 -2.07 -9.56
CA ALA A 293 6.28 -3.02 -8.48
C ALA A 293 5.07 -2.69 -7.61
N LEU A 294 4.52 -3.71 -6.96
CA LEU A 294 3.48 -3.58 -5.94
C LEU A 294 4.14 -3.56 -4.57
N TYR A 295 3.86 -2.55 -3.79
CA TYR A 295 4.23 -2.44 -2.39
C TYR A 295 3.00 -2.54 -1.51
N ARG A 296 3.15 -3.18 -0.37
CA ARG A 296 2.11 -3.32 0.65
C ARG A 296 2.35 -2.33 1.77
N LEU A 297 1.29 -1.67 2.22
CA LEU A 297 1.26 -0.91 3.47
C LEU A 297 1.07 -1.85 4.66
N PRO A 298 1.73 -1.62 5.82
CA PRO A 298 1.40 -2.32 7.04
C PRO A 298 0.01 -1.91 7.53
N GLY A 299 -0.71 -2.82 8.14
CA GLY A 299 -2.00 -2.52 8.77
C GLY A 299 -3.09 -3.53 8.44
N ASN A 300 -4.22 -3.34 9.11
CA ASN A 300 -5.41 -4.18 9.00
C ASN A 300 -6.24 -3.80 7.80
N SER A 301 -5.86 -4.22 6.65
CA SER A 301 -6.75 -4.14 5.52
C SER A 301 -7.50 -5.45 5.37
N LYS A 302 -8.76 -5.46 5.77
CA LYS A 302 -9.67 -6.55 5.42
C LYS A 302 -10.13 -6.35 3.99
N ALA A 303 -10.03 -7.41 3.18
CA ALA A 303 -10.52 -7.44 1.81
C ALA A 303 -9.88 -6.40 0.86
N THR A 304 -8.55 -6.28 0.85
CA THR A 304 -7.81 -5.47 -0.13
C THR A 304 -7.24 -6.31 -1.25
N LEU A 305 -6.82 -5.67 -2.33
CA LEU A 305 -6.15 -6.36 -3.44
C LEU A 305 -4.79 -6.92 -3.05
N THR A 306 -4.08 -6.28 -2.13
CA THR A 306 -2.79 -6.76 -1.63
C THR A 306 -2.90 -8.05 -0.81
N ASP A 307 -4.08 -8.31 -0.23
CA ASP A 307 -4.40 -9.54 0.51
C ASP A 307 -5.22 -10.53 -0.30
N ALA A 308 -5.70 -10.12 -1.48
CA ALA A 308 -6.55 -10.96 -2.31
C ALA A 308 -5.80 -12.19 -2.84
N LYS A 309 -6.48 -13.33 -2.84
CA LYS A 309 -5.96 -14.55 -3.43
C LYS A 309 -6.34 -14.63 -4.91
N GLN A 310 -5.36 -14.72 -5.78
CA GLN A 310 -5.59 -15.02 -7.18
C GLN A 310 -5.89 -16.51 -7.35
N LEU A 311 -7.09 -16.84 -7.87
CA LEU A 311 -7.57 -18.21 -8.06
C LEU A 311 -7.32 -18.73 -9.49
N ASN A 312 -7.16 -17.82 -10.45
CA ASN A 312 -6.98 -18.15 -11.87
C ASN A 312 -6.26 -17.05 -12.63
N GLY A 313 -5.70 -17.38 -13.79
CA GLY A 313 -5.25 -16.45 -14.81
C GLY A 313 -3.78 -16.08 -14.76
N LYS A 314 -3.40 -15.18 -15.67
CA LYS A 314 -2.05 -14.64 -15.80
C LYS A 314 -1.70 -13.69 -14.65
N GLU A 315 -0.43 -13.34 -14.53
CA GLU A 315 0.04 -12.30 -13.62
C GLU A 315 -0.75 -10.99 -13.80
N LEU A 316 -0.97 -10.30 -12.68
CA LEU A 316 -1.61 -8.98 -12.69
C LEU A 316 -0.67 -7.94 -13.30
N SER A 317 -1.23 -7.05 -14.13
CA SER A 317 -0.54 -5.85 -14.58
C SER A 317 -0.85 -4.67 -13.66
N TYR A 318 -0.05 -3.61 -13.78
CA TYR A 318 -0.30 -2.34 -13.10
C TYR A 318 -1.74 -1.82 -13.36
N ASN A 319 -2.16 -1.82 -14.62
CA ASN A 319 -3.50 -1.35 -15.02
C ASN A 319 -4.62 -2.27 -14.48
N ASN A 320 -4.40 -3.60 -14.42
CA ASN A 320 -5.38 -4.49 -13.81
C ASN A 320 -5.58 -4.16 -12.32
N LEU A 321 -4.50 -3.89 -11.58
CA LEU A 321 -4.59 -3.52 -10.17
C LEU A 321 -5.36 -2.22 -9.96
N LEU A 322 -5.13 -1.20 -10.78
CA LEU A 322 -5.87 0.07 -10.72
C LEU A 322 -7.38 -0.12 -10.98
N ASP A 323 -7.73 -0.85 -12.05
CA ASP A 323 -9.14 -1.10 -12.38
C ASP A 323 -9.83 -1.98 -11.33
N LEU A 324 -9.15 -3.02 -10.81
CA LEU A 324 -9.66 -3.90 -9.75
C LEU A 324 -9.90 -3.14 -8.44
N ASP A 325 -8.99 -2.22 -8.06
CA ASP A 325 -9.12 -1.41 -6.85
C ASP A 325 -10.30 -0.45 -6.95
N ASN A 326 -10.44 0.23 -8.08
CA ASN A 326 -11.60 1.09 -8.33
C ASN A 326 -12.91 0.27 -8.37
N ALA A 327 -12.91 -0.92 -8.99
CA ALA A 327 -14.08 -1.80 -8.99
C ALA A 327 -14.51 -2.18 -7.57
N LEU A 328 -13.54 -2.58 -6.76
CA LEU A 328 -13.76 -2.98 -5.36
C LEU A 328 -14.27 -1.81 -4.52
N SER A 329 -13.71 -0.60 -4.71
CA SER A 329 -14.13 0.62 -4.02
C SER A 329 -15.60 0.96 -4.32
N ILE A 330 -16.03 0.80 -5.58
CA ILE A 330 -17.41 1.09 -5.99
C ILE A 330 -18.38 0.07 -5.38
N VAL A 331 -18.13 -1.22 -5.55
CA VAL A 331 -19.12 -2.23 -5.13
C VAL A 331 -19.31 -2.31 -3.62
N ARG A 332 -18.33 -1.85 -2.83
CA ARG A 332 -18.44 -1.73 -1.37
C ARG A 332 -19.48 -0.74 -0.89
N CYS A 333 -19.80 0.23 -1.73
CA CYS A 333 -20.75 1.29 -1.37
C CYS A 333 -22.20 0.82 -1.37
N PHE A 334 -22.48 -0.35 -1.92
CA PHE A 334 -23.83 -0.86 -2.09
C PHE A 334 -24.16 -2.00 -1.12
N ALA A 335 -25.33 -1.89 -0.47
CA ALA A 335 -25.82 -2.95 0.42
C ALA A 335 -26.51 -4.11 -0.35
N LYS A 336 -27.18 -3.81 -1.47
CA LYS A 336 -27.79 -4.82 -2.36
C LYS A 336 -26.70 -5.53 -3.19
N PRO A 337 -26.93 -6.78 -3.66
CA PRO A 337 -26.01 -7.42 -4.62
C PRO A 337 -25.74 -6.52 -5.81
N SER A 338 -24.46 -6.21 -6.04
CA SER A 338 -24.03 -5.20 -7.01
C SER A 338 -22.86 -5.66 -7.84
N ALA A 339 -22.85 -5.22 -9.09
CA ALA A 339 -21.80 -5.45 -10.05
C ALA A 339 -21.36 -4.12 -10.69
N VAL A 340 -20.07 -3.98 -10.96
CA VAL A 340 -19.51 -2.87 -11.73
C VAL A 340 -18.59 -3.38 -12.82
N VAL A 341 -18.56 -2.69 -13.95
CA VAL A 341 -17.62 -2.91 -15.05
C VAL A 341 -16.74 -1.69 -15.20
N MET A 342 -15.44 -1.87 -15.00
CA MET A 342 -14.44 -0.82 -15.12
C MET A 342 -13.72 -0.87 -16.46
N LYS A 343 -13.42 0.30 -16.99
CA LYS A 343 -12.54 0.47 -18.14
C LYS A 343 -11.72 1.75 -17.98
N HIS A 344 -10.38 1.60 -17.92
CA HIS A 344 -9.45 2.72 -17.76
C HIS A 344 -9.81 3.65 -16.60
N ASN A 345 -10.01 3.04 -15.42
CA ASN A 345 -10.33 3.72 -14.16
C ASN A 345 -11.66 4.49 -14.12
N ASN A 346 -12.57 4.24 -15.07
CA ASN A 346 -13.94 4.72 -15.03
C ASN A 346 -14.94 3.55 -15.11
N PRO A 347 -16.07 3.60 -14.39
CA PRO A 347 -17.13 2.65 -14.58
C PRO A 347 -17.82 2.90 -15.93
N CYS A 348 -17.87 1.90 -16.79
CA CYS A 348 -18.67 1.91 -18.03
C CYS A 348 -20.00 1.17 -17.86
N GLY A 349 -20.17 0.44 -16.77
CA GLY A 349 -21.41 -0.21 -16.36
C GLY A 349 -21.43 -0.42 -14.86
N GLY A 350 -22.62 -0.45 -14.30
CA GLY A 350 -22.83 -0.72 -12.88
C GLY A 350 -24.29 -0.95 -12.60
N ALA A 351 -24.60 -1.86 -11.69
CA ALA A 351 -25.98 -2.10 -11.28
C ALA A 351 -26.08 -2.76 -9.92
N SER A 352 -27.22 -2.52 -9.26
CA SER A 352 -27.65 -3.22 -8.07
C SER A 352 -28.96 -3.96 -8.35
N ALA A 353 -29.14 -5.16 -7.81
CA ALA A 353 -30.35 -5.95 -7.98
C ALA A 353 -30.58 -6.89 -6.79
N HIS A 354 -31.73 -7.59 -6.78
CA HIS A 354 -32.03 -8.59 -5.75
C HIS A 354 -31.19 -9.87 -5.87
N LYS A 355 -30.63 -10.15 -7.06
CA LYS A 355 -29.68 -11.24 -7.32
C LYS A 355 -28.45 -10.69 -8.03
N LEU A 356 -27.29 -11.27 -7.74
CA LEU A 356 -26.02 -10.86 -8.35
C LEU A 356 -25.98 -11.09 -9.87
N SER A 357 -26.57 -12.17 -10.35
CA SER A 357 -26.70 -12.48 -11.78
C SER A 357 -27.45 -11.38 -12.55
N PHE A 358 -28.52 -10.83 -11.98
CA PHE A 358 -29.25 -9.70 -12.58
C PHE A 358 -28.45 -8.41 -12.55
N ALA A 359 -27.74 -8.13 -11.43
CA ALA A 359 -26.85 -6.98 -11.36
C ALA A 359 -25.72 -7.10 -12.41
N CYS A 360 -25.14 -8.27 -12.56
CA CYS A 360 -24.11 -8.55 -13.57
C CYS A 360 -24.61 -8.27 -14.99
N ARG A 361 -25.76 -8.82 -15.35
CA ARG A 361 -26.39 -8.63 -16.68
C ARG A 361 -26.67 -7.15 -16.96
N LYS A 362 -27.26 -6.42 -16.01
CA LYS A 362 -27.53 -4.99 -16.14
C LYS A 362 -26.24 -4.18 -16.26
N ALA A 363 -25.22 -4.47 -15.45
CA ALA A 363 -23.94 -3.79 -15.49
C ALA A 363 -23.25 -3.97 -16.85
N LEU A 364 -23.23 -5.19 -17.41
CA LEU A 364 -22.68 -5.46 -18.74
C LEU A 364 -23.46 -4.77 -19.87
N ALA A 365 -24.75 -4.53 -19.68
CA ALA A 365 -25.62 -3.84 -20.62
C ALA A 365 -25.48 -2.31 -20.60
N GLY A 366 -24.76 -1.74 -19.61
CA GLY A 366 -24.58 -0.29 -19.47
C GLY A 366 -23.88 0.35 -20.67
N ASP A 367 -22.72 -0.15 -21.04
CA ASP A 367 -21.99 0.15 -22.29
C ASP A 367 -21.32 -1.13 -22.80
N PRO A 368 -22.01 -1.95 -23.59
CA PRO A 368 -21.49 -3.24 -24.06
C PRO A 368 -20.19 -3.14 -24.86
N GLN A 369 -19.99 -2.02 -25.57
CA GLN A 369 -18.78 -1.78 -26.34
C GLN A 369 -17.57 -1.59 -25.43
N SER A 370 -17.70 -0.75 -24.41
CA SER A 370 -16.63 -0.49 -23.44
C SER A 370 -16.42 -1.66 -22.49
N ALA A 371 -17.44 -2.44 -22.18
CA ALA A 371 -17.36 -3.62 -21.33
C ALA A 371 -16.47 -4.74 -21.89
N PHE A 372 -16.25 -4.76 -23.21
CA PHE A 372 -15.33 -5.70 -23.85
C PHE A 372 -13.88 -5.49 -23.36
N GLY A 373 -13.30 -6.52 -22.74
CA GLY A 373 -11.99 -6.43 -22.08
C GLY A 373 -12.01 -5.56 -20.82
N GLY A 374 -13.14 -5.46 -20.16
CA GLY A 374 -13.30 -4.75 -18.90
C GLY A 374 -12.86 -5.59 -17.68
N VAL A 375 -12.77 -4.90 -16.56
CA VAL A 375 -12.52 -5.46 -15.24
C VAL A 375 -13.80 -5.37 -14.42
N LEU A 376 -14.21 -6.47 -13.78
CA LEU A 376 -15.46 -6.55 -13.04
C LEU A 376 -15.23 -6.61 -11.53
N GLY A 377 -16.09 -5.93 -10.77
CA GLY A 377 -16.19 -6.02 -9.32
C GLY A 377 -17.58 -6.47 -8.87
N PHE A 378 -17.61 -7.28 -7.83
CA PHE A 378 -18.83 -7.77 -7.18
C PHE A 378 -18.74 -7.60 -5.67
N ASN A 379 -19.84 -7.26 -5.01
CA ASN A 379 -19.89 -7.18 -3.54
C ASN A 379 -20.43 -8.43 -2.85
N ALA A 380 -20.81 -9.43 -3.61
CA ALA A 380 -21.29 -10.72 -3.12
C ALA A 380 -20.52 -11.88 -3.79
N MET A 381 -20.66 -13.08 -3.27
CA MET A 381 -20.05 -14.29 -3.84
C MET A 381 -20.57 -14.52 -5.27
N VAL A 382 -19.65 -14.71 -6.21
CA VAL A 382 -19.96 -15.10 -7.58
C VAL A 382 -20.42 -16.55 -7.58
N ASP A 383 -21.71 -16.76 -7.79
CA ASP A 383 -22.37 -18.05 -7.88
C ASP A 383 -22.41 -18.57 -9.34
N LEU A 384 -22.99 -19.77 -9.53
CA LEU A 384 -23.11 -20.38 -10.84
C LEU A 384 -23.94 -19.51 -11.80
N GLU A 385 -25.09 -18.96 -11.35
CA GLU A 385 -25.95 -18.10 -12.19
C GLU A 385 -25.19 -16.87 -12.68
N THR A 386 -24.42 -16.23 -11.82
CA THR A 386 -23.58 -15.08 -12.17
C THR A 386 -22.45 -15.48 -13.14
N ALA A 387 -21.83 -16.63 -12.93
CA ALA A 387 -20.80 -17.13 -13.83
C ALA A 387 -21.36 -17.50 -15.24
N GLU A 388 -22.62 -17.92 -15.33
CA GLU A 388 -23.30 -18.16 -16.59
C GLU A 388 -23.50 -16.87 -17.40
N GLU A 389 -23.85 -15.74 -16.73
CA GLU A 389 -23.92 -14.42 -17.36
C GLU A 389 -22.54 -13.97 -17.90
N LEU A 390 -21.48 -14.23 -17.15
CA LEU A 390 -20.11 -13.91 -17.56
C LEU A 390 -19.62 -14.77 -18.75
N CYS A 391 -20.20 -15.93 -18.94
CA CYS A 391 -19.86 -16.85 -20.04
C CYS A 391 -20.67 -16.65 -21.32
N GLN A 392 -21.45 -15.55 -21.44
CA GLN A 392 -22.22 -15.28 -22.65
C GLN A 392 -21.30 -15.07 -23.87
N PRO A 393 -21.72 -15.50 -25.07
CA PRO A 393 -20.95 -15.29 -26.29
C PRO A 393 -20.67 -13.82 -26.56
N GLY A 394 -19.47 -13.53 -27.06
CA GLY A 394 -19.05 -12.17 -27.40
C GLY A 394 -18.42 -11.38 -26.27
N LEU A 395 -18.48 -11.86 -25.02
CA LEU A 395 -17.79 -11.22 -23.92
C LEU A 395 -16.29 -11.58 -23.91
N PHE A 396 -15.49 -10.61 -23.49
CA PHE A 396 -14.09 -10.77 -23.09
C PHE A 396 -13.87 -10.02 -21.78
N ILE A 397 -13.35 -10.70 -20.76
CA ILE A 397 -13.13 -10.16 -19.41
C ILE A 397 -11.66 -10.34 -19.02
N GLU A 398 -11.03 -9.26 -18.59
CA GLU A 398 -9.63 -9.24 -18.18
C GLU A 398 -9.41 -9.73 -16.75
N ALA A 399 -10.22 -9.25 -15.80
CA ALA A 399 -10.11 -9.60 -14.40
C ALA A 399 -11.45 -9.44 -13.68
N ILE A 400 -11.60 -10.18 -12.59
CA ILE A 400 -12.80 -10.16 -11.73
C ILE A 400 -12.34 -10.11 -10.27
N VAL A 401 -12.90 -9.20 -9.49
CA VAL A 401 -12.73 -9.16 -8.03
C VAL A 401 -14.06 -9.38 -7.32
N ALA A 402 -14.07 -10.25 -6.34
CA ALA A 402 -15.25 -10.57 -5.54
C ALA A 402 -14.84 -11.03 -4.12
N PRO A 403 -15.76 -10.98 -3.14
CA PRO A 403 -15.54 -11.58 -1.82
C PRO A 403 -15.21 -13.06 -1.89
N ASP A 404 -15.92 -13.80 -2.71
CA ASP A 404 -15.73 -15.24 -2.94
C ASP A 404 -16.28 -15.69 -4.29
N PHE A 405 -15.96 -16.91 -4.66
CA PHE A 405 -16.47 -17.60 -5.84
C PHE A 405 -16.92 -19.00 -5.42
N SER A 406 -18.10 -19.45 -5.86
CA SER A 406 -18.51 -20.82 -5.62
C SER A 406 -17.64 -21.81 -6.42
N PRO A 407 -17.47 -23.06 -5.96
CA PRO A 407 -16.69 -24.06 -6.70
C PRO A 407 -17.20 -24.28 -8.13
N GLU A 408 -18.53 -24.25 -8.33
CA GLU A 408 -19.18 -24.40 -9.63
C GLU A 408 -18.90 -23.20 -10.53
N ALA A 409 -18.90 -21.98 -9.99
CA ALA A 409 -18.57 -20.77 -10.72
C ALA A 409 -17.09 -20.80 -11.18
N ILE A 410 -16.16 -21.18 -10.29
CA ILE A 410 -14.74 -21.33 -10.65
C ILE A 410 -14.59 -22.33 -11.78
N SER A 411 -15.18 -23.53 -11.64
CA SER A 411 -15.12 -24.58 -12.65
C SER A 411 -15.65 -24.10 -14.01
N LEU A 412 -16.77 -23.39 -14.02
CA LEU A 412 -17.36 -22.85 -15.25
C LEU A 412 -16.46 -21.80 -15.89
N LEU A 413 -15.96 -20.83 -15.11
CA LEU A 413 -15.10 -19.75 -15.60
C LEU A 413 -13.74 -20.24 -16.10
N GLN A 414 -13.24 -21.35 -15.57
CA GLN A 414 -11.99 -22.00 -15.99
C GLN A 414 -12.14 -22.90 -17.21
N THR A 415 -13.36 -23.23 -17.63
CA THR A 415 -13.58 -24.21 -18.71
C THR A 415 -14.31 -23.65 -19.93
N LYS A 416 -15.38 -22.87 -19.73
CA LYS A 416 -16.31 -22.49 -20.80
C LYS A 416 -15.85 -21.31 -21.66
N PRO A 417 -15.43 -20.13 -21.11
CA PRO A 417 -15.15 -18.97 -21.95
C PRO A 417 -13.82 -19.11 -22.70
N LYS A 418 -13.72 -18.45 -23.87
CA LYS A 418 -12.48 -18.44 -24.67
C LYS A 418 -11.30 -17.78 -23.94
N TRP A 419 -11.58 -16.87 -23.01
CA TRP A 419 -10.60 -16.14 -22.20
C TRP A 419 -10.25 -16.82 -20.85
N ARG A 420 -10.75 -18.02 -20.59
CA ARG A 420 -10.61 -18.77 -19.32
C ARG A 420 -9.19 -18.87 -18.76
N GLU A 421 -8.19 -19.04 -19.63
CA GLU A 421 -6.80 -19.19 -19.23
C GLU A 421 -6.16 -17.87 -18.77
N ASN A 422 -6.73 -16.74 -19.19
CA ASN A 422 -6.13 -15.42 -18.99
C ASN A 422 -6.81 -14.60 -17.88
N VAL A 423 -8.08 -14.84 -17.60
CA VAL A 423 -8.87 -14.05 -16.66
C VAL A 423 -8.33 -14.20 -15.23
N ARG A 424 -8.09 -13.08 -14.58
CA ARG A 424 -7.65 -13.05 -13.18
C ARG A 424 -8.89 -13.08 -12.29
N LEU A 425 -9.02 -14.12 -11.48
CA LEU A 425 -10.08 -14.25 -10.49
C LEU A 425 -9.48 -13.93 -9.12
N MET A 426 -9.89 -12.79 -8.55
CA MET A 426 -9.35 -12.25 -7.30
C MET A 426 -10.38 -12.39 -6.17
N LYS A 427 -10.05 -13.25 -5.18
CA LYS A 427 -10.86 -13.45 -3.97
C LYS A 427 -10.32 -12.59 -2.84
N THR A 428 -11.12 -11.64 -2.32
CA THR A 428 -10.73 -10.72 -1.26
C THR A 428 -11.13 -11.18 0.15
N GLY A 429 -12.11 -12.07 0.27
CA GLY A 429 -12.83 -12.32 1.51
C GLY A 429 -13.98 -11.31 1.73
N PRO A 430 -14.70 -11.40 2.86
CA PRO A 430 -15.87 -10.57 3.14
C PRO A 430 -15.56 -9.08 3.11
N LEU A 431 -16.32 -8.32 2.34
CA LEU A 431 -16.20 -6.87 2.26
C LEU A 431 -16.78 -6.24 3.54
N GLY A 432 -15.99 -5.37 4.18
CA GLY A 432 -16.44 -4.47 5.24
C GLY A 432 -16.60 -3.05 4.71
N THR A 433 -17.10 -2.16 5.58
CA THR A 433 -17.05 -0.72 5.32
C THR A 433 -15.60 -0.27 5.20
N GLN A 434 -15.32 0.56 4.21
CA GLN A 434 -13.98 1.13 4.03
C GLN A 434 -13.80 2.26 5.06
N PRO A 435 -12.75 2.23 5.88
CA PRO A 435 -12.48 3.32 6.80
C PRO A 435 -12.07 4.59 6.03
N ILE A 436 -12.19 5.75 6.67
CA ILE A 436 -11.62 6.98 6.14
C ILE A 436 -10.10 6.86 6.27
N GLU A 437 -9.41 6.90 5.15
CA GLU A 437 -7.96 6.76 5.06
C GLU A 437 -7.34 8.03 4.47
N LEU A 438 -6.03 8.22 4.65
CA LEU A 438 -5.30 9.26 3.96
C LEU A 438 -4.97 8.81 2.53
N CYS A 439 -5.35 9.62 1.57
CA CYS A 439 -4.99 9.46 0.16
C CYS A 439 -3.79 10.34 -0.18
N TYR A 440 -2.81 9.78 -0.89
CA TYR A 440 -1.57 10.43 -1.26
C TYR A 440 -1.48 10.59 -2.77
N ARG A 441 -1.17 11.80 -3.22
CA ARG A 441 -0.91 12.10 -4.63
C ARG A 441 0.43 12.78 -4.78
N PHE A 442 1.37 12.11 -5.41
CA PHE A 442 2.69 12.65 -5.65
C PHE A 442 2.64 13.76 -6.70
N ILE A 443 3.32 14.86 -6.41
CA ILE A 443 3.53 16.00 -7.30
C ILE A 443 5.03 16.30 -7.37
N SER A 444 5.46 17.13 -8.31
CA SER A 444 6.87 17.51 -8.39
C SER A 444 7.33 18.18 -7.09
N GLY A 445 8.29 17.56 -6.40
CA GLY A 445 8.86 18.07 -5.15
C GLY A 445 8.04 17.84 -3.88
N GLY A 446 6.92 17.09 -3.94
CA GLY A 446 6.10 16.88 -2.75
C GLY A 446 4.99 15.85 -2.91
N VAL A 447 4.08 15.83 -1.94
CA VAL A 447 2.89 14.99 -1.92
C VAL A 447 1.69 15.79 -1.41
N LEU A 448 0.58 15.68 -2.11
CA LEU A 448 -0.72 16.15 -1.62
C LEU A 448 -1.35 15.03 -0.79
N VAL A 449 -1.86 15.38 0.37
CA VAL A 449 -2.51 14.45 1.30
C VAL A 449 -3.91 14.95 1.61
N GLN A 450 -4.89 14.07 1.50
CA GLN A 450 -6.28 14.34 1.85
C GLN A 450 -6.95 13.11 2.45
N GLN A 451 -8.10 13.29 3.07
CA GLN A 451 -8.96 12.16 3.44
C GLN A 451 -9.59 11.54 2.20
N SER A 452 -9.82 10.22 2.26
CA SER A 452 -10.61 9.52 1.24
C SER A 452 -12.08 9.98 1.29
N ASP A 453 -12.71 10.07 0.12
CA ASP A 453 -14.12 10.40 -0.03
C ASP A 453 -14.99 9.13 0.09
N ASN A 454 -14.90 8.46 1.27
CA ASN A 454 -15.55 7.17 1.54
C ASN A 454 -16.77 7.27 2.46
N GLN A 455 -17.15 8.48 2.88
CA GLN A 455 -18.30 8.63 3.76
C GLN A 455 -19.58 8.24 3.02
N PRO A 456 -20.45 7.41 3.64
CA PRO A 456 -21.75 7.12 3.04
C PRO A 456 -22.54 8.42 2.90
N PRO A 457 -23.25 8.64 1.79
CA PRO A 457 -24.05 9.83 1.61
C PRO A 457 -25.15 9.87 2.68
N THR A 458 -25.20 10.97 3.42
CA THR A 458 -26.30 11.23 4.34
C THR A 458 -27.44 11.90 3.57
N SER A 459 -28.42 11.12 3.15
CA SER A 459 -29.65 11.65 2.51
C SER A 459 -30.45 12.62 3.40
N LEU A 460 -30.11 12.71 4.67
CA LEU A 460 -30.72 13.64 5.65
C LEU A 460 -30.62 15.12 5.24
N ASN A 461 -29.62 15.50 4.44
CA ASN A 461 -29.40 16.87 3.97
C ASN A 461 -29.91 17.12 2.55
N TRP A 462 -30.48 16.11 1.89
CA TRP A 462 -30.96 16.25 0.52
C TRP A 462 -32.23 17.07 0.49
N LYS A 463 -32.30 18.04 -0.43
CA LYS A 463 -33.44 18.95 -0.56
C LYS A 463 -33.93 18.96 -2.00
N THR A 464 -35.20 18.69 -2.23
CA THR A 464 -35.84 19.02 -3.50
C THR A 464 -35.98 20.54 -3.57
N VAL A 465 -35.40 21.16 -4.58
CA VAL A 465 -35.32 22.64 -4.75
C VAL A 465 -36.25 23.16 -5.84
N THR A 466 -36.94 22.30 -6.57
CA THR A 466 -37.90 22.60 -7.63
C THR A 466 -39.33 22.54 -7.10
N ASP A 467 -40.27 23.14 -7.84
CA ASP A 467 -41.72 23.11 -7.53
C ASP A 467 -42.31 21.69 -7.71
N VAL A 468 -41.71 20.87 -8.56
CA VAL A 468 -42.09 19.47 -8.77
C VAL A 468 -41.37 18.59 -7.77
N ALA A 469 -42.16 17.81 -7.00
CA ALA A 469 -41.61 16.83 -6.07
C ALA A 469 -41.06 15.62 -6.80
N VAL A 470 -40.06 14.97 -6.20
CA VAL A 470 -39.51 13.69 -6.65
C VAL A 470 -40.54 12.59 -6.40
N ALA A 471 -40.84 11.78 -7.41
CA ALA A 471 -41.69 10.62 -7.26
C ALA A 471 -41.02 9.54 -6.38
N GLU A 472 -41.80 8.84 -5.56
CA GLU A 472 -41.28 7.91 -4.55
C GLU A 472 -40.44 6.77 -5.19
N GLU A 473 -40.85 6.30 -6.34
CA GLU A 473 -40.19 5.23 -7.09
C GLU A 473 -38.79 5.60 -7.64
N LEU A 474 -38.45 6.90 -7.71
CA LEU A 474 -37.16 7.35 -8.25
C LEU A 474 -36.03 7.41 -7.21
N TRP A 475 -36.35 7.31 -5.91
CA TRP A 475 -35.33 7.49 -4.88
C TRP A 475 -34.25 6.41 -4.89
N ASP A 476 -34.56 5.18 -5.27
CA ASP A 476 -33.56 4.11 -5.42
C ASP A 476 -32.58 4.45 -6.56
N ASP A 477 -33.07 4.97 -7.69
CA ASP A 477 -32.24 5.39 -8.82
C ASP A 477 -31.39 6.62 -8.48
N ILE A 478 -31.97 7.58 -7.79
CA ILE A 478 -31.30 8.80 -7.33
C ILE A 478 -30.15 8.44 -6.36
N ALA A 479 -30.41 7.59 -5.36
CA ALA A 479 -29.39 7.13 -4.42
C ALA A 479 -28.29 6.34 -5.12
N PHE A 480 -28.65 5.42 -6.02
CA PHE A 480 -27.70 4.67 -6.84
C PHE A 480 -26.85 5.61 -7.71
N GLY A 481 -27.51 6.56 -8.39
CA GLY A 481 -26.83 7.52 -9.26
C GLY A 481 -25.86 8.42 -8.49
N TRP A 482 -26.26 8.92 -7.33
CA TRP A 482 -25.41 9.74 -6.49
C TRP A 482 -24.16 8.97 -5.99
N GLU A 483 -24.36 7.73 -5.57
CA GLU A 483 -23.26 6.87 -5.15
C GLU A 483 -22.30 6.55 -6.29
N MET A 484 -22.82 6.32 -7.51
CA MET A 484 -21.99 6.01 -8.67
C MET A 484 -21.21 7.20 -9.20
N VAL A 485 -21.79 8.42 -9.21
CA VAL A 485 -21.16 9.58 -9.85
C VAL A 485 -19.86 10.01 -9.18
N ARG A 486 -19.74 9.82 -7.85
CA ARG A 486 -18.52 10.16 -7.10
C ARG A 486 -17.30 9.33 -7.52
N HIS A 487 -17.53 8.18 -8.17
CA HIS A 487 -16.46 7.29 -8.64
C HIS A 487 -16.03 7.57 -10.09
N VAL A 488 -16.71 8.47 -10.78
CA VAL A 488 -16.40 8.87 -12.16
C VAL A 488 -15.47 10.06 -12.19
N LYS A 489 -14.52 10.09 -13.11
CA LYS A 489 -13.59 11.22 -13.26
C LYS A 489 -14.32 12.50 -13.67
N SER A 490 -14.02 13.60 -12.98
CA SER A 490 -14.63 14.92 -13.15
C SER A 490 -14.21 15.58 -14.51
N ASN A 491 -15.04 16.39 -15.18
CA ASN A 491 -16.45 16.57 -14.88
C ASN A 491 -17.21 15.27 -15.14
N ALA A 492 -18.04 14.86 -14.20
CA ALA A 492 -18.73 13.58 -14.24
C ALA A 492 -20.26 13.74 -14.29
N ILE A 493 -20.86 13.07 -15.25
CA ILE A 493 -22.32 12.93 -15.36
C ILE A 493 -22.61 11.44 -15.55
N ILE A 494 -23.59 10.93 -14.84
CA ILE A 494 -24.15 9.62 -15.11
C ILE A 494 -25.66 9.71 -15.32
N LEU A 495 -26.15 8.78 -16.11
CA LEU A 495 -27.58 8.49 -16.26
C LEU A 495 -27.86 7.12 -15.66
N ALA A 496 -28.87 7.03 -14.80
CA ALA A 496 -29.26 5.79 -14.15
C ALA A 496 -30.77 5.53 -14.26
N ARG A 497 -31.13 4.25 -14.40
CA ARG A 497 -32.50 3.78 -14.40
C ARG A 497 -32.56 2.34 -13.90
N ASP A 498 -33.56 2.01 -13.07
CA ASP A 498 -33.73 0.68 -12.47
C ASP A 498 -32.47 0.22 -11.69
N ALA A 499 -31.86 1.12 -10.92
CA ALA A 499 -30.59 0.94 -10.21
C ALA A 499 -29.46 0.40 -11.11
N ALA A 500 -29.39 0.89 -12.34
CA ALA A 500 -28.33 0.55 -13.30
C ALA A 500 -27.85 1.77 -14.06
N LEU A 501 -26.55 1.84 -14.35
CA LEU A 501 -25.97 2.83 -15.26
C LEU A 501 -26.45 2.59 -16.69
N VAL A 502 -26.96 3.62 -17.34
CA VAL A 502 -27.36 3.59 -18.73
C VAL A 502 -26.51 4.52 -19.62
N GLY A 503 -25.82 5.49 -19.03
CA GLY A 503 -24.91 6.38 -19.72
C GLY A 503 -23.92 7.03 -18.76
N VAL A 504 -22.69 7.27 -19.24
CA VAL A 504 -21.62 7.89 -18.45
C VAL A 504 -20.88 8.91 -19.32
N GLY A 505 -20.77 10.14 -18.83
CA GLY A 505 -19.89 11.18 -19.36
C GLY A 505 -18.81 11.45 -18.32
N ALA A 506 -17.55 11.11 -18.62
CA ALA A 506 -16.44 11.13 -17.69
C ALA A 506 -15.28 12.00 -18.20
N GLY A 507 -14.67 12.77 -17.29
CA GLY A 507 -13.39 13.43 -17.54
C GLY A 507 -13.42 14.53 -18.58
N GLN A 508 -14.58 15.16 -18.82
CA GLN A 508 -14.70 16.23 -19.81
C GLN A 508 -14.32 17.59 -19.19
N MET A 509 -13.76 18.47 -20.02
CA MET A 509 -13.37 19.82 -19.59
C MET A 509 -14.60 20.71 -19.33
N SER A 510 -15.69 20.45 -19.99
CA SER A 510 -16.97 21.15 -19.85
C SER A 510 -18.03 20.18 -19.30
N ARG A 511 -18.90 20.67 -18.41
CA ARG A 511 -19.97 19.84 -17.84
C ARG A 511 -21.04 19.51 -18.87
N VAL A 512 -21.35 20.43 -19.77
CA VAL A 512 -22.31 20.19 -20.84
C VAL A 512 -21.84 19.08 -21.78
N ASP A 513 -20.52 19.00 -22.06
CA ASP A 513 -19.98 17.90 -22.89
C ASP A 513 -20.13 16.55 -22.18
N SER A 514 -19.99 16.52 -20.83
CA SER A 514 -20.26 15.31 -20.06
C SER A 514 -21.73 14.90 -20.12
N VAL A 515 -22.65 15.87 -20.12
CA VAL A 515 -24.09 15.58 -20.29
C VAL A 515 -24.36 15.00 -21.68
N GLU A 516 -23.81 15.61 -22.74
CA GLU A 516 -23.95 15.12 -24.10
C GLU A 516 -23.42 13.70 -24.27
N LEU A 517 -22.19 13.46 -23.76
CA LEU A 517 -21.57 12.15 -23.84
C LEU A 517 -22.38 11.07 -23.08
N ALA A 518 -22.91 11.41 -21.89
CA ALA A 518 -23.75 10.50 -21.13
C ALA A 518 -25.04 10.15 -21.89
N ILE A 519 -25.67 11.15 -22.52
CA ILE A 519 -26.87 10.97 -23.35
C ILE A 519 -26.56 10.12 -24.59
N GLU A 520 -25.47 10.43 -25.30
CA GLU A 520 -25.04 9.67 -26.48
C GLU A 520 -24.81 8.19 -26.14
N LYS A 521 -24.11 7.91 -25.03
CA LYS A 521 -23.86 6.55 -24.55
C LYS A 521 -25.13 5.82 -24.12
N ALA A 522 -26.08 6.53 -23.53
CA ALA A 522 -27.36 5.96 -23.16
C ALA A 522 -28.25 5.66 -24.38
N ALA A 523 -28.16 6.47 -25.45
CA ALA A 523 -29.05 6.44 -26.59
C ALA A 523 -30.55 6.46 -26.14
N ASP A 524 -31.41 5.60 -26.66
CA ASP A 524 -32.83 5.54 -26.28
C ASP A 524 -33.08 5.21 -24.80
N ARG A 525 -32.06 4.68 -24.09
CA ARG A 525 -32.14 4.36 -22.65
C ARG A 525 -32.07 5.60 -21.76
N SER A 526 -31.70 6.77 -22.30
CA SER A 526 -31.74 8.05 -21.59
C SER A 526 -33.16 8.43 -21.17
N HIS A 527 -34.15 8.09 -22.00
CA HIS A 527 -35.54 8.39 -21.69
C HIS A 527 -36.02 7.64 -20.43
N GLY A 528 -36.55 8.40 -19.47
CA GLY A 528 -37.00 7.87 -18.19
C GLY A 528 -35.86 7.58 -17.20
N SER A 529 -34.62 8.02 -17.46
CA SER A 529 -33.52 7.92 -16.50
C SER A 529 -33.40 9.17 -15.63
N ILE A 530 -32.71 9.03 -14.49
CA ILE A 530 -32.25 10.16 -13.67
C ILE A 530 -30.86 10.58 -14.12
N LEU A 531 -30.49 11.84 -13.87
CA LEU A 531 -29.16 12.38 -14.09
C LEU A 531 -28.51 12.76 -12.76
N ALA A 532 -27.31 12.24 -12.49
CA ALA A 532 -26.49 12.66 -11.35
C ALA A 532 -25.21 13.36 -11.83
N SER A 533 -24.89 14.48 -11.15
CA SER A 533 -23.71 15.31 -11.45
C SER A 533 -22.81 15.43 -10.23
N ASP A 534 -21.50 15.23 -10.40
CA ASP A 534 -20.48 15.30 -9.34
C ASP A 534 -20.32 16.72 -8.71
N ALA A 535 -20.74 17.76 -9.46
CA ALA A 535 -20.73 19.15 -9.01
C ALA A 535 -21.93 19.92 -9.59
N PHE A 536 -22.07 21.21 -9.23
CA PHE A 536 -23.17 22.07 -9.66
C PHE A 536 -23.14 22.36 -11.17
N PHE A 537 -24.32 22.63 -11.74
CA PHE A 537 -24.45 23.13 -13.09
C PHE A 537 -24.16 24.64 -13.13
N PRO A 538 -23.20 25.08 -13.95
CA PRO A 538 -22.89 26.52 -14.06
C PRO A 538 -23.90 27.30 -14.90
N PHE A 539 -24.68 26.62 -15.76
CA PHE A 539 -25.65 27.20 -16.70
C PHE A 539 -26.83 26.25 -16.94
N ALA A 540 -27.94 26.80 -17.43
CA ALA A 540 -29.17 26.06 -17.72
C ALA A 540 -29.11 25.18 -18.99
N ASP A 541 -28.09 25.37 -19.86
CA ASP A 541 -27.92 24.64 -21.13
C ASP A 541 -27.92 23.10 -20.94
N SER A 542 -27.28 22.63 -19.88
CA SER A 542 -27.27 21.22 -19.52
C SER A 542 -28.68 20.68 -19.20
N ILE A 543 -29.53 21.51 -18.58
CA ILE A 543 -30.91 21.13 -18.23
C ILE A 543 -31.77 21.01 -19.50
N GLU A 544 -31.57 21.92 -20.45
CA GLU A 544 -32.29 21.85 -21.74
C GLU A 544 -31.95 20.57 -22.53
N ARG A 545 -30.67 20.15 -22.50
CA ARG A 545 -30.23 18.90 -23.11
C ARG A 545 -30.81 17.68 -22.40
N ALA A 546 -30.77 17.69 -21.06
CA ALA A 546 -31.34 16.63 -20.25
C ALA A 546 -32.84 16.47 -20.52
N SER A 547 -33.59 17.57 -20.59
CA SER A 547 -35.02 17.56 -20.91
C SER A 547 -35.33 16.96 -22.29
N LYS A 548 -34.56 17.36 -23.31
CA LYS A 548 -34.71 16.81 -24.68
C LYS A 548 -34.43 15.31 -24.76
N ALA A 549 -33.52 14.81 -23.88
CA ALA A 549 -33.19 13.39 -23.77
C ALA A 549 -34.17 12.58 -22.92
N GLY A 550 -35.23 13.23 -22.38
CA GLY A 550 -36.25 12.56 -21.57
C GLY A 550 -35.80 12.20 -20.16
N ILE A 551 -34.84 12.95 -19.58
CA ILE A 551 -34.41 12.82 -18.18
C ILE A 551 -35.56 13.26 -17.28
N ILE A 552 -35.85 12.48 -16.23
CA ILE A 552 -37.04 12.68 -15.38
C ILE A 552 -36.72 13.18 -13.96
N ALA A 553 -35.45 13.17 -13.53
CA ALA A 553 -34.99 13.79 -12.28
C ALA A 553 -33.51 14.11 -12.35
N ILE A 554 -33.06 15.11 -11.58
CA ILE A 554 -31.66 15.53 -11.53
C ILE A 554 -31.22 15.63 -10.07
N ILE A 555 -29.99 15.12 -9.77
CA ILE A 555 -29.34 15.28 -8.46
C ILE A 555 -27.97 15.90 -8.65
N GLN A 556 -27.66 16.92 -7.85
CA GLN A 556 -26.40 17.66 -7.84
C GLN A 556 -26.14 18.31 -6.48
N PRO A 557 -24.91 18.82 -6.19
CA PRO A 557 -24.63 19.45 -4.89
C PRO A 557 -25.30 20.82 -4.69
N GLY A 558 -25.55 21.60 -5.74
CA GLY A 558 -25.87 23.03 -5.61
C GLY A 558 -24.65 23.89 -5.29
N GLY A 559 -24.86 25.19 -5.02
CA GLY A 559 -23.82 26.13 -4.64
C GLY A 559 -23.26 26.99 -5.81
N SER A 560 -23.92 26.97 -6.96
CA SER A 560 -23.63 27.89 -8.07
C SER A 560 -24.24 29.28 -7.80
N ARG A 561 -23.60 30.34 -8.29
CA ARG A 561 -24.21 31.68 -8.34
C ARG A 561 -25.44 31.74 -9.26
N LYS A 562 -25.63 30.70 -10.09
CA LYS A 562 -26.70 30.59 -11.07
C LYS A 562 -27.70 29.47 -10.73
N ASP A 563 -27.72 29.03 -9.50
CA ASP A 563 -28.67 28.00 -9.06
C ASP A 563 -30.12 28.38 -9.35
N ASP A 564 -30.50 29.66 -9.16
CA ASP A 564 -31.83 30.16 -9.47
C ASP A 564 -32.20 30.01 -10.95
N GLU A 565 -31.25 30.28 -11.88
CA GLU A 565 -31.46 30.09 -13.33
C GLU A 565 -31.63 28.59 -13.67
N VAL A 566 -30.84 27.73 -13.04
CA VAL A 566 -30.86 26.27 -13.24
C VAL A 566 -32.16 25.67 -12.68
N ILE A 567 -32.60 26.09 -11.48
CA ILE A 567 -33.85 25.67 -10.87
C ILE A 567 -35.05 26.14 -11.74
N ALA A 568 -35.04 27.39 -12.22
CA ALA A 568 -36.10 27.90 -13.08
C ALA A 568 -36.20 27.08 -14.39
N ALA A 569 -35.07 26.68 -15.00
CA ALA A 569 -35.07 25.81 -16.18
C ALA A 569 -35.66 24.42 -15.87
N CYS A 570 -35.31 23.83 -14.71
CA CYS A 570 -35.89 22.58 -14.26
C CYS A 570 -37.41 22.67 -14.06
N ASN A 571 -37.90 23.75 -13.43
CA ASN A 571 -39.32 24.00 -13.24
C ASN A 571 -40.05 24.17 -14.57
N ALA A 572 -39.49 24.89 -15.53
CA ALA A 572 -40.05 25.07 -16.88
C ALA A 572 -40.23 23.73 -17.61
N HIS A 573 -39.30 22.81 -17.43
CA HIS A 573 -39.33 21.46 -18.00
C HIS A 573 -40.01 20.42 -17.11
N ARG A 574 -40.51 20.80 -15.91
CA ARG A 574 -41.13 19.90 -14.94
C ARG A 574 -40.22 18.74 -14.49
N ILE A 575 -38.90 18.99 -14.38
CA ILE A 575 -37.91 18.02 -13.93
C ILE A 575 -37.59 18.34 -12.45
N PRO A 576 -37.87 17.44 -11.50
CA PRO A 576 -37.47 17.64 -10.10
C PRO A 576 -35.94 17.64 -9.97
N MET A 577 -35.43 18.56 -9.15
CA MET A 577 -34.01 18.67 -8.85
C MET A 577 -33.74 18.58 -7.36
N ILE A 578 -32.72 17.79 -7.01
CA ILE A 578 -32.27 17.58 -5.64
C ILE A 578 -30.90 18.23 -5.46
N PHE A 579 -30.73 18.99 -4.37
CA PHE A 579 -29.45 19.47 -3.88
C PHE A 579 -28.98 18.63 -2.70
N THR A 580 -27.71 18.14 -2.78
CA THR A 580 -27.11 17.32 -1.72
C THR A 580 -26.25 18.15 -0.77
N GLY A 581 -25.78 19.34 -1.18
CA GLY A 581 -24.84 20.17 -0.44
C GLY A 581 -23.41 19.64 -0.42
N GLN A 582 -23.12 18.50 -1.07
CA GLN A 582 -21.81 17.87 -1.07
C GLN A 582 -21.32 17.56 -2.49
N ARG A 583 -20.12 18.06 -2.83
CA ARG A 583 -19.46 17.85 -4.13
C ARG A 583 -18.52 16.65 -4.04
N HIS A 584 -18.42 15.89 -5.14
CA HIS A 584 -17.57 14.69 -5.26
C HIS A 584 -16.63 14.76 -6.48
N PHE A 585 -15.62 15.61 -6.45
CA PHE A 585 -14.61 15.63 -7.51
C PHE A 585 -13.64 14.47 -7.39
N LYS A 586 -13.40 13.76 -8.50
CA LYS A 586 -12.38 12.73 -8.67
C LYS A 586 -11.49 13.04 -9.88
N HIS A 587 -10.18 13.22 -9.66
CA HIS A 587 -9.21 13.52 -10.72
C HIS A 587 -8.24 12.39 -10.98
#